data_e053d9d7b6da63b47e9dd25250f3eea9
#
_entry.id   e053d9d7b6da63b47e9dd25250f3eea9
#
_cell.length_a   1.000
_cell.length_b   1.000
_cell.length_c   1.000
_cell.angle_alpha   90.00
_cell.angle_beta   90.00
_cell.angle_gamma   90.00
#
_symmetry.space_group_name_H-M   'P 1'
#
loop_
_entity.id
_entity.type
_entity.pdbx_description
1 polymer ?
#
loop_
_entity_poly.entity_id
_entity_poly.type
_entity_poly.pdbx_seq_one_letter_code
_entity_poly.pdbx_strand_id
1 'polypeptide(L)'
;MSTEPSSPDSPSTHRVKGSSQRAAARASRSQGASRGGLFLRIGLTLTLLIAGGGLTWWACAPAPTTQTTPGADATAQSTTLPLFDRVTVSGRVGATPTIDIKAPLDVDGFKARVIEEGSGREITEGSPVLVSVTAFDGTSGRMLSESGRPQMSLGIVGSDQISSDLAMLVTGKHEGSRILAFRTVAMGDGSPNTREIDVVDILPSIATGTSVDATVGPMSVEMSPEGPLISHIATLPGGVTTQVLIKGDGVQVHEGDRVVAQFTVLGWTDGVVRVNTWETGVPAVVNLNTAMKGLTNALVDQKVGSRLAITIPPDLAAGDDTLCVVIDILGTEPGTSTAGDNAPQS
;
A
#
# COMPACT_ATOMS: atom_id res chain seq x y z
N MET A 1 -75.74 13.29 34.71
CA MET A 1 -75.80 11.95 35.24
C MET A 1 -74.42 11.37 34.97
N SER A 2 -73.43 11.64 35.79
CA SER A 2 -73.05 10.87 37.01
C SER A 2 -72.86 9.39 36.56
N THR A 3 -71.70 8.84 36.56
CA THR A 3 -70.84 8.49 37.70
C THR A 3 -69.46 8.00 37.22
N GLU A 4 -68.39 8.54 37.72
CA GLU A 4 -67.17 7.85 38.11
C GLU A 4 -67.45 7.04 39.39
N PRO A 5 -66.56 6.17 39.98
CA PRO A 5 -65.13 5.88 39.78
C PRO A 5 -64.77 4.39 39.99
N SER A 6 -63.53 4.04 39.83
CA SER A 6 -62.72 3.27 40.84
C SER A 6 -61.40 2.71 40.26
N SER A 7 -60.29 3.30 40.68
CA SER A 7 -59.08 2.54 41.06
C SER A 7 -59.27 1.97 42.47
N PRO A 8 -58.48 1.01 43.01
CA PRO A 8 -57.05 0.87 42.99
C PRO A 8 -56.56 -0.61 42.99
N ASP A 9 -55.27 -0.89 42.80
CA ASP A 9 -54.44 -1.54 43.79
C ASP A 9 -53.02 -1.84 43.25
N SER A 10 -52.05 -1.16 43.81
CA SER A 10 -50.70 -1.73 44.07
C SER A 10 -50.76 -2.31 45.50
N PRO A 11 -49.95 -3.24 45.95
CA PRO A 11 -48.48 -3.25 45.91
C PRO A 11 -47.84 -4.67 45.95
N SER A 12 -46.57 -4.79 45.75
CA SER A 12 -45.66 -5.31 46.79
C SER A 12 -44.23 -5.46 46.34
N THR A 13 -43.42 -4.69 47.01
CA THR A 13 -41.96 -4.79 47.10
C THR A 13 -41.54 -6.11 47.74
N HIS A 14 -40.57 -6.82 47.13
CA HIS A 14 -39.66 -7.69 47.86
C HIS A 14 -38.20 -7.32 47.59
N ARG A 15 -37.66 -6.67 48.58
CA ARG A 15 -36.25 -6.38 48.78
C ARG A 15 -35.65 -7.56 49.55
N VAL A 16 -34.64 -8.27 48.98
CA VAL A 16 -33.75 -9.13 49.74
C VAL A 16 -32.34 -8.60 49.65
N LYS A 17 -31.80 -8.33 50.82
CA LYS A 17 -30.47 -7.88 51.15
C LYS A 17 -29.46 -8.99 51.01
N GLY A 18 -28.24 -8.64 50.50
CA GLY A 18 -26.99 -8.92 51.20
C GLY A 18 -26.32 -10.24 50.94
N SER A 19 -25.16 -10.15 50.33
CA SER A 19 -23.94 -10.40 51.11
C SER A 19 -22.70 -10.25 50.23
N SER A 20 -21.84 -9.39 50.68
CA SER A 20 -20.44 -9.27 50.25
C SER A 20 -19.66 -10.51 50.66
N GLN A 21 -18.89 -11.09 49.77
CA GLN A 21 -17.64 -11.75 50.17
C GLN A 21 -16.56 -11.51 49.11
N ARG A 22 -15.53 -10.86 49.57
CA ARG A 22 -14.20 -10.80 48.94
C ARG A 22 -13.58 -12.20 49.05
N ALA A 23 -13.03 -12.66 47.93
CA ALA A 23 -11.94 -13.62 47.99
C ALA A 23 -10.96 -13.35 46.88
N ALA A 24 -9.72 -13.26 47.27
CA ALA A 24 -8.54 -12.88 46.54
C ALA A 24 -8.04 -13.97 45.59
N ALA A 25 -7.39 -13.49 44.55
CA ALA A 25 -6.19 -14.02 43.90
C ALA A 25 -6.02 -15.56 43.83
N ARG A 26 -6.00 -16.06 42.60
CA ARG A 26 -4.97 -17.02 42.17
C ARG A 26 -4.73 -16.91 40.68
N ALA A 27 -3.51 -16.46 40.33
CA ALA A 27 -2.95 -16.58 39.00
C ALA A 27 -2.82 -18.08 38.67
N SER A 28 -3.39 -18.49 37.54
CA SER A 28 -3.01 -19.71 36.88
C SER A 28 -2.65 -19.39 35.44
N ARG A 29 -1.35 -19.47 35.16
CA ARG A 29 -0.79 -19.53 33.81
C ARG A 29 -1.42 -20.73 33.09
N SER A 30 -2.15 -20.48 32.04
CA SER A 30 -2.35 -21.45 30.98
C SER A 30 -1.64 -20.95 29.74
N GLN A 31 -0.56 -21.61 29.40
CA GLN A 31 0.11 -21.49 28.10
C GLN A 31 -0.84 -22.01 27.06
N GLY A 32 -1.50 -21.11 26.35
CA GLY A 32 -2.17 -21.37 25.08
C GLY A 32 -1.17 -21.09 23.97
N ALA A 33 -0.58 -22.13 23.41
CA ALA A 33 0.21 -22.04 22.20
C ALA A 33 -0.70 -21.67 21.02
N SER A 34 -0.76 -20.39 20.68
CA SER A 34 -1.30 -19.94 19.41
C SER A 34 -0.22 -20.15 18.36
N ARG A 35 -0.45 -21.08 17.47
CA ARG A 35 0.33 -21.24 16.25
C ARG A 35 0.08 -20.01 15.38
N GLY A 36 0.91 -18.99 15.59
CA GLY A 36 1.01 -17.84 14.70
C GLY A 36 1.65 -18.30 13.40
N GLY A 37 0.97 -18.05 12.29
CA GLY A 37 1.51 -18.27 10.96
C GLY A 37 2.82 -17.46 10.80
N LEU A 38 3.83 -18.16 10.33
CA LEU A 38 5.12 -17.63 9.95
C LEU A 38 4.94 -16.76 8.70
N PHE A 39 4.62 -15.49 8.89
CA PHE A 39 4.80 -14.50 7.84
C PHE A 39 6.31 -14.39 7.60
N LEU A 40 6.76 -14.92 6.49
CA LEU A 40 8.10 -14.69 5.97
C LEU A 40 8.19 -13.20 5.64
N ARG A 41 8.52 -12.40 6.65
CA ARG A 41 8.93 -11.02 6.48
C ARG A 41 10.32 -11.08 5.87
N ILE A 42 10.43 -10.94 4.56
CA ILE A 42 11.66 -10.46 3.96
C ILE A 42 11.78 -9.02 4.44
N GLY A 43 12.35 -8.90 5.62
CA GLY A 43 12.64 -7.62 6.22
C GLY A 43 13.70 -6.94 5.38
N LEU A 44 13.33 -5.88 4.72
CA LEU A 44 14.24 -4.88 4.19
C LEU A 44 14.90 -4.20 5.39
N THR A 45 15.91 -4.85 6.00
CA THR A 45 16.69 -4.27 7.08
C THR A 45 17.81 -3.43 6.47
N LEU A 46 17.51 -2.15 6.28
CA LEU A 46 18.53 -1.15 6.00
C LEU A 46 19.30 -0.89 7.30
N THR A 47 20.46 -1.53 7.45
CA THR A 47 21.34 -1.29 8.60
C THR A 47 22.29 -0.14 8.26
N LEU A 48 21.99 1.04 8.79
CA LEU A 48 22.86 2.21 8.67
C LEU A 48 24.00 2.09 9.69
N LEU A 49 25.21 1.71 9.24
CA LEU A 49 26.43 1.82 10.06
C LEU A 49 27.01 3.23 9.89
N ILE A 50 26.80 4.05 10.92
CA ILE A 50 27.51 5.32 11.05
C ILE A 50 28.91 5.02 11.64
N ALA A 51 29.93 5.02 10.80
CA ALA A 51 31.32 5.03 11.27
C ALA A 51 31.82 6.49 11.34
N GLY A 52 32.00 6.97 12.57
CA GLY A 52 32.53 8.30 12.86
C GLY A 52 33.99 8.45 12.45
N GLY A 53 34.27 9.56 11.79
CA GLY A 53 35.58 9.90 11.29
C GLY A 53 36.53 10.49 12.32
N GLY A 54 37.77 10.10 12.23
CA GLY A 54 38.90 10.73 12.91
C GLY A 54 39.62 11.68 11.98
N LEU A 55 39.72 12.92 12.42
CA LEU A 55 40.63 13.95 11.85
C LEU A 55 42.08 13.60 12.19
N THR A 56 42.96 13.52 11.20
CA THR A 56 44.39 13.75 11.41
C THR A 56 44.94 14.64 10.32
N TRP A 57 45.38 15.78 10.78
CA TRP A 57 46.24 16.74 10.09
C TRP A 57 47.63 16.16 9.92
N TRP A 58 48.25 16.25 8.75
CA TRP A 58 49.69 16.42 8.68
C TRP A 58 50.19 17.14 7.43
N ALA A 59 51.33 17.80 7.66
CA ALA A 59 51.88 19.00 7.05
C ALA A 59 52.64 18.78 5.73
N CYS A 60 52.86 19.94 5.08
CA CYS A 60 53.67 20.26 3.92
C CYS A 60 55.06 19.64 3.83
N ALA A 61 55.49 19.27 2.61
CA ALA A 61 56.85 19.35 2.12
C ALA A 61 56.85 19.69 0.62
N PRO A 62 57.86 20.49 0.12
CA PRO A 62 57.81 21.08 -1.20
C PRO A 62 58.35 20.15 -2.31
N ALA A 63 57.83 20.35 -3.51
CA ALA A 63 58.13 19.61 -4.74
C ALA A 63 59.47 19.95 -5.39
N PRO A 64 60.09 19.04 -6.15
CA PRO A 64 61.08 19.38 -7.16
C PRO A 64 60.41 19.64 -8.52
N THR A 65 60.76 20.73 -9.13
CA THR A 65 60.42 21.14 -10.49
C THR A 65 61.12 20.26 -11.53
N THR A 66 60.31 19.62 -12.39
CA THR A 66 60.82 19.04 -13.63
C THR A 66 60.05 19.65 -14.81
N GLN A 67 60.78 20.27 -15.71
CA GLN A 67 60.29 20.82 -16.96
C GLN A 67 59.78 19.67 -17.84
N THR A 68 58.56 19.79 -18.35
CA THR A 68 58.00 18.85 -19.33
C THR A 68 57.66 19.60 -20.62
N THR A 69 58.19 19.10 -21.69
CA THR A 69 57.93 19.40 -23.08
C THR A 69 56.42 19.36 -23.44
N PRO A 70 55.92 20.24 -24.30
CA PRO A 70 54.51 20.17 -24.72
C PRO A 70 54.30 19.05 -25.73
N GLY A 71 53.90 17.89 -25.21
CA GLY A 71 53.30 16.83 -26.00
C GLY A 71 51.79 17.07 -26.05
N ALA A 72 51.27 17.19 -27.25
CA ALA A 72 49.83 17.26 -27.52
C ALA A 72 49.18 15.92 -27.18
N ASP A 73 48.79 15.72 -25.93
CA ASP A 73 47.84 14.68 -25.55
C ASP A 73 46.45 15.32 -25.48
N ALA A 74 45.68 15.05 -26.51
CA ALA A 74 44.24 15.22 -26.49
C ALA A 74 43.70 14.23 -25.40
N THR A 75 43.70 14.66 -24.15
CA THR A 75 43.02 13.96 -23.07
C THR A 75 41.55 13.99 -23.41
N ALA A 76 41.05 12.90 -23.99
CA ALA A 76 39.61 12.62 -24.03
C ALA A 76 39.13 12.69 -22.58
N GLN A 77 38.54 13.82 -22.18
CA GLN A 77 37.83 13.94 -20.94
C GLN A 77 36.68 12.94 -21.03
N SER A 78 36.90 11.77 -20.46
CA SER A 78 35.80 10.83 -20.21
C SER A 78 34.83 11.56 -19.27
N THR A 79 33.83 12.20 -19.86
CA THR A 79 32.75 12.85 -19.11
C THR A 79 31.98 11.74 -18.45
N THR A 80 32.37 11.39 -17.23
CA THR A 80 31.68 10.38 -16.43
C THR A 80 30.30 10.92 -16.14
N LEU A 81 29.26 10.25 -16.65
CA LEU A 81 27.86 10.62 -16.40
C LEU A 81 27.65 10.73 -14.87
N PRO A 82 26.94 11.77 -14.41
CA PRO A 82 26.50 11.85 -13.02
C PRO A 82 25.74 10.58 -12.62
N LEU A 83 25.83 10.18 -11.37
CA LEU A 83 25.28 8.88 -10.90
C LEU A 83 23.85 8.62 -11.37
N PHE A 84 22.94 9.55 -11.14
CA PHE A 84 21.53 9.38 -11.47
C PHE A 84 21.24 9.43 -13.00
N ASP A 85 22.17 9.94 -13.79
CA ASP A 85 22.05 10.00 -15.26
C ASP A 85 22.56 8.69 -15.92
N ARG A 86 23.16 7.80 -15.11
CA ARG A 86 23.60 6.46 -15.53
C ARG A 86 22.45 5.46 -15.62
N VAL A 87 21.27 5.77 -15.05
CA VAL A 87 20.07 4.94 -15.12
C VAL A 87 18.92 5.74 -15.68
N THR A 88 18.30 5.20 -16.72
CA THR A 88 17.03 5.72 -17.22
C THR A 88 15.92 4.84 -16.75
N VAL A 89 14.88 5.41 -16.14
CA VAL A 89 13.66 4.71 -15.74
C VAL A 89 12.56 5.05 -16.73
N SER A 90 11.86 4.05 -17.21
CA SER A 90 10.74 4.19 -18.15
C SER A 90 9.48 3.56 -17.59
N GLY A 91 8.33 3.98 -18.10
CA GLY A 91 7.01 3.64 -17.59
C GLY A 91 6.46 4.73 -16.69
N ARG A 92 5.14 4.88 -16.64
CA ARG A 92 4.48 5.89 -15.79
C ARG A 92 4.53 5.47 -14.31
N VAL A 93 4.36 6.41 -13.40
CA VAL A 93 4.21 6.17 -11.96
C VAL A 93 3.05 5.19 -11.70
N GLY A 94 3.28 4.21 -10.84
CA GLY A 94 2.32 3.17 -10.49
C GLY A 94 2.23 1.99 -11.48
N ALA A 95 2.91 2.07 -12.64
CA ALA A 95 3.10 0.92 -13.52
C ALA A 95 4.45 0.25 -13.23
N THR A 96 4.56 -1.04 -13.55
CA THR A 96 5.84 -1.76 -13.48
C THR A 96 6.89 -1.02 -14.30
N PRO A 97 7.92 -0.42 -13.68
CA PRO A 97 8.95 0.32 -14.40
C PRO A 97 9.92 -0.62 -15.12
N THR A 98 10.59 -0.09 -16.12
CA THR A 98 11.78 -0.70 -16.74
C THR A 98 12.95 0.23 -16.58
N ILE A 99 14.17 -0.32 -16.45
CA ILE A 99 15.39 0.47 -16.32
C ILE A 99 16.37 0.13 -17.44
N ASP A 100 17.18 1.15 -17.80
CA ASP A 100 18.34 1.00 -18.69
C ASP A 100 19.57 1.57 -18.00
N ILE A 101 20.60 0.73 -17.80
CA ILE A 101 21.86 1.09 -17.12
C ILE A 101 22.88 1.45 -18.19
N LYS A 102 23.17 2.75 -18.34
CA LYS A 102 24.08 3.32 -19.36
C LYS A 102 25.55 3.24 -18.98
N ALA A 103 25.87 3.14 -17.70
CA ALA A 103 27.24 3.08 -17.21
C ALA A 103 27.29 2.37 -15.85
N PRO A 104 28.44 1.76 -15.48
CA PRO A 104 28.61 1.09 -14.20
C PRO A 104 28.22 1.99 -13.03
N LEU A 105 27.50 1.42 -12.07
CA LEU A 105 27.08 2.11 -10.85
C LEU A 105 28.16 1.89 -9.78
N ASP A 106 28.87 2.95 -9.47
CA ASP A 106 29.79 2.98 -8.34
C ASP A 106 29.17 3.84 -7.25
N VAL A 107 28.53 3.16 -6.29
CA VAL A 107 27.73 3.78 -5.23
C VAL A 107 28.22 3.30 -3.88
N ASP A 108 28.66 4.24 -3.07
CA ASP A 108 28.93 4.02 -1.66
C ASP A 108 27.72 4.46 -0.83
N GLY A 109 27.16 3.51 -0.08
CA GLY A 109 26.02 3.73 0.80
C GLY A 109 24.71 3.93 0.04
N PHE A 110 23.83 4.77 0.61
CA PHE A 110 22.50 5.06 0.09
C PHE A 110 22.46 6.42 -0.61
N LYS A 111 21.88 6.47 -1.82
CA LYS A 111 21.64 7.70 -2.58
C LYS A 111 20.24 7.66 -3.17
N ALA A 112 19.50 8.75 -3.07
CA ALA A 112 18.16 8.84 -3.65
C ALA A 112 17.90 10.21 -4.27
N ARG A 113 17.07 10.24 -5.34
CA ARG A 113 16.62 11.46 -6.01
C ARG A 113 15.20 11.27 -6.54
N VAL A 114 14.36 12.27 -6.38
CA VAL A 114 13.09 12.35 -7.11
C VAL A 114 13.40 12.55 -8.58
N ILE A 115 12.89 11.67 -9.42
CA ILE A 115 13.06 11.72 -10.90
C ILE A 115 11.78 12.14 -11.61
N GLU A 116 10.65 12.07 -10.93
CA GLU A 116 9.35 12.57 -11.38
C GLU A 116 8.60 13.14 -10.17
N GLU A 117 8.25 14.42 -10.22
CA GLU A 117 7.51 15.09 -9.13
C GLU A 117 6.02 14.86 -9.30
N GLY A 118 5.37 14.39 -8.25
CA GLY A 118 3.92 14.26 -8.18
C GLY A 118 3.25 15.58 -7.83
N SER A 119 1.96 15.69 -8.11
CA SER A 119 1.13 16.85 -7.78
C SER A 119 -0.05 16.52 -6.86
N GLY A 120 -0.10 15.29 -6.34
CA GLY A 120 -1.15 14.84 -5.42
C GLY A 120 -0.94 15.37 -3.99
N ARG A 121 -1.55 14.71 -3.03
CA ARG A 121 -1.45 15.07 -1.60
C ARG A 121 0.01 14.96 -1.13
N GLU A 122 0.46 15.94 -0.34
CA GLU A 122 1.75 15.88 0.34
C GLU A 122 1.74 14.79 1.42
N ILE A 123 2.82 14.03 1.51
CA ILE A 123 3.04 13.00 2.52
C ILE A 123 3.77 13.61 3.70
N THR A 124 3.11 13.63 4.87
CA THR A 124 3.66 14.13 6.13
C THR A 124 3.70 13.03 7.17
N GLU A 125 4.34 13.27 8.29
CA GLU A 125 4.29 12.37 9.46
C GLU A 125 2.83 12.14 9.88
N GLY A 126 2.48 10.88 10.15
CA GLY A 126 1.10 10.48 10.46
C GLY A 126 0.17 10.36 9.25
N SER A 127 0.61 10.69 8.04
CA SER A 127 -0.19 10.52 6.83
C SER A 127 -0.30 9.04 6.43
N PRO A 128 -1.47 8.57 5.97
CA PRO A 128 -1.55 7.33 5.21
C PRO A 128 -0.71 7.43 3.94
N VAL A 129 0.00 6.36 3.60
CA VAL A 129 0.79 6.29 2.37
C VAL A 129 0.67 4.92 1.72
N LEU A 130 0.56 4.91 0.42
CA LEU A 130 0.66 3.72 -0.44
C LEU A 130 1.86 3.90 -1.35
N VAL A 131 2.78 2.94 -1.30
CA VAL A 131 4.03 2.97 -2.07
C VAL A 131 4.17 1.69 -2.86
N SER A 132 4.64 1.83 -4.10
CA SER A 132 5.03 0.72 -4.96
C SER A 132 6.55 0.72 -5.10
N VAL A 133 7.20 -0.38 -4.76
CA VAL A 133 8.66 -0.52 -4.80
C VAL A 133 9.03 -1.61 -5.81
N THR A 134 9.91 -1.27 -6.74
CA THR A 134 10.49 -2.21 -7.70
C THR A 134 11.99 -2.20 -7.56
N ALA A 135 12.55 -3.33 -7.13
CA ALA A 135 13.98 -3.52 -6.96
C ALA A 135 14.62 -4.20 -8.17
N PHE A 136 15.79 -3.71 -8.58
CA PHE A 136 16.57 -4.24 -9.69
C PHE A 136 18.01 -4.50 -9.26
N ASP A 137 18.60 -5.53 -9.85
CA ASP A 137 20.03 -5.79 -9.73
C ASP A 137 20.82 -4.67 -10.43
N GLY A 138 21.68 -3.98 -9.70
CA GLY A 138 22.41 -2.81 -10.17
C GLY A 138 23.52 -3.10 -11.20
N THR A 139 23.79 -4.36 -11.50
CA THR A 139 24.76 -4.78 -12.50
C THR A 139 24.07 -5.20 -13.81
N SER A 140 23.03 -6.01 -13.69
CA SER A 140 22.34 -6.59 -14.85
C SER A 140 21.08 -5.82 -15.26
N GLY A 141 20.55 -4.96 -14.39
CA GLY A 141 19.26 -4.30 -14.60
C GLY A 141 18.05 -5.25 -14.49
N ARG A 142 18.25 -6.50 -14.07
CA ARG A 142 17.17 -7.46 -13.92
C ARG A 142 16.34 -7.15 -12.68
N MET A 143 15.02 -7.19 -12.80
CA MET A 143 14.11 -7.07 -11.67
C MET A 143 14.33 -8.22 -10.67
N LEU A 144 14.37 -7.90 -9.39
CA LEU A 144 14.59 -8.84 -8.29
C LEU A 144 13.31 -9.50 -7.80
N SER A 145 12.14 -8.92 -8.09
CA SER A 145 10.86 -9.52 -7.75
C SER A 145 10.61 -10.80 -8.57
N GLU A 146 10.37 -11.91 -7.89
CA GLU A 146 10.05 -13.21 -8.53
C GLU A 146 8.72 -13.16 -9.30
N SER A 147 7.77 -12.35 -8.84
CA SER A 147 6.48 -12.17 -9.50
C SER A 147 6.55 -11.35 -10.80
N GLY A 148 7.68 -10.66 -11.06
CA GLY A 148 7.80 -9.68 -12.15
C GLY A 148 6.91 -8.45 -11.96
N ARG A 149 6.38 -8.23 -10.75
CA ARG A 149 5.54 -7.08 -10.39
C ARG A 149 6.12 -6.33 -9.19
N PRO A 150 5.82 -5.03 -9.05
CA PRO A 150 6.21 -4.24 -7.88
C PRO A 150 5.64 -4.82 -6.58
N GLN A 151 6.31 -4.55 -5.48
CA GLN A 151 5.84 -4.83 -4.14
C GLN A 151 5.13 -3.60 -3.58
N MET A 152 3.94 -3.79 -3.00
CA MET A 152 3.18 -2.72 -2.36
C MET A 152 3.52 -2.61 -0.88
N SER A 153 3.64 -1.37 -0.39
CA SER A 153 3.73 -1.03 1.04
C SER A 153 2.63 -0.03 1.37
N LEU A 154 1.80 -0.38 2.35
CA LEU A 154 0.68 0.42 2.80
C LEU A 154 0.76 0.60 4.32
N GLY A 155 0.56 1.82 4.79
CA GLY A 155 0.56 2.12 6.23
C GLY A 155 0.49 3.62 6.51
N ILE A 156 0.77 3.96 7.74
CA ILE A 156 0.88 5.35 8.21
C ILE A 156 2.36 5.67 8.38
N VAL A 157 2.80 6.81 7.86
CA VAL A 157 4.17 7.30 8.02
C VAL A 157 4.48 7.48 9.51
N GLY A 158 5.59 6.89 9.98
CA GLY A 158 5.96 6.88 11.39
C GLY A 158 5.40 5.71 12.20
N SER A 159 4.56 4.84 11.61
CA SER A 159 4.14 3.59 12.23
C SER A 159 5.10 2.44 11.86
N ASP A 160 4.98 1.31 12.56
CA ASP A 160 5.74 0.09 12.27
C ASP A 160 5.34 -0.63 10.97
N GLN A 161 4.27 -0.17 10.31
CA GLN A 161 3.83 -0.67 9.01
C GLN A 161 4.72 -0.18 7.85
N ILE A 162 5.30 1.01 8.00
CA ILE A 162 6.21 1.62 7.04
C ILE A 162 7.60 1.67 7.66
N SER A 163 8.60 1.07 6.99
CA SER A 163 9.97 1.11 7.50
C SER A 163 10.47 2.55 7.60
N SER A 164 11.36 2.83 8.58
CA SER A 164 11.94 4.16 8.78
C SER A 164 12.60 4.73 7.53
N ASP A 165 13.22 3.86 6.74
CA ASP A 165 13.93 4.26 5.52
C ASP A 165 12.95 4.66 4.42
N LEU A 166 11.86 3.92 4.27
CA LEU A 166 10.80 4.25 3.33
C LEU A 166 10.08 5.54 3.78
N ALA A 167 9.82 5.69 5.08
CA ALA A 167 9.24 6.90 5.64
C ALA A 167 10.11 8.14 5.34
N MET A 168 11.44 8.05 5.53
CA MET A 168 12.36 9.13 5.17
C MET A 168 12.37 9.48 3.68
N LEU A 169 12.20 8.47 2.81
CA LEU A 169 12.15 8.69 1.37
C LEU A 169 10.90 9.44 0.92
N VAL A 170 9.75 9.14 1.51
CA VAL A 170 8.45 9.63 1.05
C VAL A 170 7.98 10.91 1.75
N THR A 171 8.46 11.18 2.97
CA THR A 171 8.07 12.38 3.73
C THR A 171 8.46 13.66 2.99
N GLY A 172 7.54 14.62 2.91
CA GLY A 172 7.69 15.88 2.17
C GLY A 172 7.63 15.71 0.66
N LYS A 173 7.19 14.55 0.16
CA LYS A 173 6.92 14.31 -1.26
C LYS A 173 5.42 14.25 -1.49
N HIS A 174 5.02 14.29 -2.76
CA HIS A 174 3.61 14.27 -3.15
C HIS A 174 3.24 12.90 -3.77
N GLU A 175 1.99 12.51 -3.60
CA GLU A 175 1.43 11.39 -4.36
C GLU A 175 1.62 11.63 -5.86
N GLY A 176 1.97 10.57 -6.59
CA GLY A 176 2.37 10.65 -8.00
C GLY A 176 3.86 10.88 -8.21
N SER A 177 4.69 11.00 -7.16
CA SER A 177 6.13 11.11 -7.30
C SER A 177 6.79 9.76 -7.53
N ARG A 178 7.89 9.77 -8.32
CA ARG A 178 8.81 8.64 -8.51
C ARG A 178 10.19 8.99 -8.00
N ILE A 179 10.75 8.12 -7.16
CA ILE A 179 12.07 8.25 -6.57
C ILE A 179 12.95 7.13 -7.10
N LEU A 180 14.14 7.48 -7.57
CA LEU A 180 15.21 6.53 -7.92
C LEU A 180 16.19 6.49 -6.76
N ALA A 181 16.41 5.31 -6.21
CA ALA A 181 17.35 5.09 -5.12
C ALA A 181 18.39 4.02 -5.48
N PHE A 182 19.59 4.19 -4.96
CA PHE A 182 20.70 3.25 -5.08
C PHE A 182 21.14 2.85 -3.68
N ARG A 183 21.38 1.56 -3.49
CA ARG A 183 21.93 1.04 -2.23
C ARG A 183 22.92 -0.08 -2.45
N THR A 184 23.81 -0.25 -1.49
CA THR A 184 24.70 -1.39 -1.42
C THR A 184 24.11 -2.40 -0.43
N VAL A 185 23.88 -3.62 -0.87
CA VAL A 185 23.36 -4.71 -0.05
C VAL A 185 24.48 -5.66 0.31
N ALA A 186 24.71 -5.86 1.60
CA ALA A 186 25.69 -6.82 2.10
C ALA A 186 25.13 -8.23 1.98
N MET A 187 25.87 -9.11 1.33
CA MET A 187 25.58 -10.53 1.25
C MET A 187 26.19 -11.23 2.47
N GLY A 188 25.38 -11.58 3.47
CA GLY A 188 25.83 -12.07 4.79
C GLY A 188 26.67 -13.34 4.82
N ASP A 189 27.03 -13.92 3.67
CA ASP A 189 27.82 -15.16 3.49
C ASP A 189 29.29 -14.93 3.12
N GLY A 190 29.78 -13.68 3.16
CA GLY A 190 31.12 -13.29 2.74
C GLY A 190 31.26 -13.05 1.23
N SER A 191 30.19 -13.15 0.46
CA SER A 191 30.16 -12.73 -0.93
C SER A 191 30.32 -11.21 -1.07
N PRO A 192 30.79 -10.72 -2.24
CA PRO A 192 30.87 -9.28 -2.50
C PRO A 192 29.49 -8.62 -2.37
N ASN A 193 29.46 -7.43 -1.81
CA ASN A 193 28.25 -6.62 -1.74
C ASN A 193 27.64 -6.45 -3.14
N THR A 194 26.33 -6.57 -3.21
CA THR A 194 25.58 -6.31 -4.44
C THR A 194 25.05 -4.87 -4.45
N ARG A 195 24.88 -4.33 -5.64
CA ARG A 195 24.24 -3.03 -5.84
C ARG A 195 22.79 -3.25 -6.23
N GLU A 196 21.91 -2.49 -5.62
CA GLU A 196 20.48 -2.55 -5.89
C GLU A 196 19.99 -1.18 -6.29
N ILE A 197 19.09 -1.17 -7.25
CA ILE A 197 18.39 0.02 -7.75
C ILE A 197 16.92 -0.14 -7.37
N ASP A 198 16.42 0.79 -6.55
CA ASP A 198 15.00 0.82 -6.20
C ASP A 198 14.30 1.95 -6.96
N VAL A 199 13.23 1.61 -7.64
CA VAL A 199 12.26 2.57 -8.16
C VAL A 199 11.08 2.58 -7.20
N VAL A 200 10.85 3.72 -6.55
CA VAL A 200 9.84 3.90 -5.51
C VAL A 200 8.81 4.90 -6.02
N ASP A 201 7.57 4.43 -6.20
CA ASP A 201 6.44 5.25 -6.63
C ASP A 201 5.52 5.52 -5.44
N ILE A 202 5.22 6.78 -5.16
CA ILE A 202 4.19 7.17 -4.19
C ILE A 202 2.86 7.19 -4.92
N LEU A 203 1.98 6.25 -4.60
CA LEU A 203 0.72 6.08 -5.31
C LEU A 203 -0.37 7.00 -4.76
N PRO A 204 -1.35 7.39 -5.60
CA PRO A 204 -2.51 8.13 -5.17
C PRO A 204 -3.36 7.35 -4.17
N SER A 205 -3.99 8.06 -3.22
CA SER A 205 -4.92 7.49 -2.24
C SER A 205 -6.39 7.54 -2.70
N ILE A 206 -6.65 8.05 -3.91
CA ILE A 206 -7.97 8.11 -4.56
C ILE A 206 -7.86 7.70 -6.02
N ALA A 207 -8.98 7.37 -6.65
CA ALA A 207 -9.02 7.09 -8.09
C ALA A 207 -8.59 8.31 -8.92
N THR A 208 -7.76 8.07 -9.94
CA THR A 208 -7.09 9.13 -10.75
C THR A 208 -7.33 8.98 -12.25
N GLY A 209 -8.23 8.12 -12.65
CA GLY A 209 -8.57 7.89 -14.07
C GLY A 209 -9.41 9.02 -14.67
N THR A 210 -9.99 8.74 -15.84
CA THR A 210 -10.89 9.65 -16.52
C THR A 210 -12.31 9.49 -16.02
N SER A 211 -12.97 10.59 -15.62
CA SER A 211 -14.38 10.57 -15.27
C SER A 211 -15.23 10.07 -16.43
N VAL A 212 -16.16 9.19 -16.13
CA VAL A 212 -17.14 8.64 -17.08
C VAL A 212 -18.50 9.22 -16.75
N ASP A 213 -19.22 9.65 -17.78
CA ASP A 213 -20.58 10.13 -17.62
C ASP A 213 -21.51 8.93 -17.33
N ALA A 214 -21.60 8.60 -16.04
CA ALA A 214 -22.29 7.41 -15.54
C ALA A 214 -23.76 7.73 -15.21
N THR A 215 -24.49 8.26 -16.19
CA THR A 215 -25.90 8.66 -16.03
C THR A 215 -26.87 7.47 -15.93
N VAL A 216 -26.41 6.26 -16.21
CA VAL A 216 -27.25 5.05 -16.24
C VAL A 216 -26.70 4.00 -15.28
N GLY A 217 -27.39 3.80 -14.16
CA GLY A 217 -27.07 2.77 -13.18
C GLY A 217 -28.03 2.79 -12.00
N PRO A 218 -28.03 1.76 -11.15
CA PRO A 218 -28.92 1.70 -10.01
C PRO A 218 -28.49 2.62 -8.86
N MET A 219 -27.25 3.13 -8.87
CA MET A 219 -26.71 4.00 -7.84
C MET A 219 -26.30 5.36 -8.39
N SER A 220 -26.44 6.38 -7.55
CA SER A 220 -25.86 7.71 -7.72
C SER A 220 -24.85 7.95 -6.59
N VAL A 221 -23.66 8.45 -6.92
CA VAL A 221 -22.55 8.64 -5.98
C VAL A 221 -22.07 10.06 -6.07
N GLU A 222 -22.05 10.74 -4.93
CA GLU A 222 -21.45 12.05 -4.74
C GLU A 222 -20.31 11.92 -3.74
N MET A 223 -19.14 12.48 -4.03
CA MET A 223 -17.99 12.39 -3.12
C MET A 223 -17.99 13.54 -2.11
N SER A 224 -17.86 13.20 -0.83
CA SER A 224 -17.60 14.13 0.27
C SER A 224 -16.20 13.91 0.86
N PRO A 225 -15.72 14.80 1.74
CA PRO A 225 -14.46 14.59 2.47
C PRO A 225 -14.44 13.32 3.31
N GLU A 226 -15.59 12.88 3.82
CA GLU A 226 -15.76 11.69 4.65
C GLU A 226 -15.99 10.41 3.84
N GLY A 227 -16.04 10.53 2.52
CA GLY A 227 -16.25 9.42 1.59
C GLY A 227 -17.49 9.59 0.68
N PRO A 228 -17.88 8.54 -0.03
CA PRO A 228 -18.98 8.60 -0.97
C PRO A 228 -20.34 8.66 -0.26
N LEU A 229 -21.17 9.62 -0.67
CA LEU A 229 -22.60 9.67 -0.38
C LEU A 229 -23.32 8.85 -1.45
N ILE A 230 -23.95 7.76 -1.05
CA ILE A 230 -24.57 6.80 -1.95
C ILE A 230 -26.08 6.93 -1.86
N SER A 231 -26.73 7.12 -3.00
CA SER A 231 -28.17 6.98 -3.16
C SER A 231 -28.47 5.97 -4.28
N HIS A 232 -29.63 5.34 -4.26
CA HIS A 232 -30.02 4.32 -5.22
C HIS A 232 -31.49 4.42 -5.61
N ILE A 233 -31.87 3.81 -6.74
CA ILE A 233 -33.25 3.69 -7.16
C ILE A 233 -34.01 2.72 -6.23
N ALA A 234 -35.36 2.77 -6.28
CA ALA A 234 -36.18 1.90 -5.44
C ALA A 234 -36.21 0.43 -5.89
N THR A 235 -35.90 0.16 -7.17
CA THR A 235 -35.94 -1.20 -7.73
C THR A 235 -34.62 -1.92 -7.43
N LEU A 236 -34.73 -3.04 -6.72
CA LEU A 236 -33.61 -3.91 -6.40
C LEU A 236 -33.00 -4.54 -7.66
N PRO A 237 -31.70 -4.44 -7.92
CA PRO A 237 -31.07 -5.14 -9.03
C PRO A 237 -31.10 -6.66 -8.85
N GLY A 238 -31.42 -7.39 -9.93
CA GLY A 238 -31.52 -8.86 -9.91
C GLY A 238 -30.16 -9.59 -10.00
N GLY A 239 -29.05 -8.88 -9.99
CA GLY A 239 -27.71 -9.46 -10.08
C GLY A 239 -26.64 -8.43 -9.77
N VAL A 240 -25.37 -8.83 -9.87
CA VAL A 240 -24.23 -7.90 -9.73
C VAL A 240 -24.29 -6.87 -10.85
N THR A 241 -24.26 -5.59 -10.48
CA THR A 241 -24.08 -4.49 -11.44
C THR A 241 -22.77 -3.78 -11.14
N THR A 242 -22.03 -3.40 -12.17
CA THR A 242 -20.79 -2.62 -12.04
C THR A 242 -20.90 -1.38 -12.93
N GLN A 243 -20.89 -0.22 -12.28
CA GLN A 243 -20.96 1.08 -12.92
C GLN A 243 -19.59 1.74 -12.76
N VAL A 244 -18.94 2.07 -13.87
CA VAL A 244 -17.64 2.76 -13.85
C VAL A 244 -17.90 4.27 -13.74
N LEU A 245 -17.46 4.88 -12.63
CA LEU A 245 -17.57 6.32 -12.39
C LEU A 245 -16.29 7.05 -12.84
N ILE A 246 -15.13 6.41 -12.59
CA ILE A 246 -13.83 6.85 -13.08
C ILE A 246 -13.19 5.65 -13.75
N LYS A 247 -12.76 5.79 -14.98
CA LYS A 247 -12.05 4.77 -15.74
C LYS A 247 -10.55 4.93 -15.52
N GLY A 248 -9.96 4.01 -14.80
CA GLY A 248 -8.52 3.92 -14.61
C GLY A 248 -7.80 3.50 -15.88
N ASP A 249 -6.54 3.84 -15.93
CA ASP A 249 -5.64 3.47 -17.02
C ASP A 249 -4.42 2.69 -16.51
N GLY A 250 -4.40 2.37 -15.18
CA GLY A 250 -3.36 1.63 -14.48
C GLY A 250 -3.24 0.17 -14.89
N VAL A 251 -2.51 -0.59 -14.07
CA VAL A 251 -2.34 -2.05 -14.20
C VAL A 251 -3.70 -2.73 -14.06
N GLN A 252 -3.92 -3.77 -14.84
CA GLN A 252 -5.15 -4.56 -14.77
C GLN A 252 -5.16 -5.46 -13.53
N VAL A 253 -6.30 -5.60 -12.89
CA VAL A 253 -6.54 -6.54 -11.80
C VAL A 253 -6.78 -7.93 -12.39
N HIS A 254 -6.04 -8.93 -11.90
CA HIS A 254 -6.18 -10.32 -12.32
C HIS A 254 -6.89 -11.15 -11.26
N GLU A 255 -7.36 -12.30 -11.67
CA GLU A 255 -7.92 -13.28 -10.75
C GLU A 255 -6.89 -13.66 -9.69
N GLY A 256 -7.32 -13.71 -8.42
CA GLY A 256 -6.46 -14.06 -7.29
C GLY A 256 -5.55 -12.93 -6.79
N ASP A 257 -5.57 -11.76 -7.40
CA ASP A 257 -4.78 -10.61 -6.93
C ASP A 257 -5.22 -10.13 -5.54
N ARG A 258 -4.32 -9.40 -4.90
CA ARG A 258 -4.60 -8.55 -3.74
C ARG A 258 -4.74 -7.12 -4.24
N VAL A 259 -5.90 -6.54 -4.03
CA VAL A 259 -6.25 -5.18 -4.48
C VAL A 259 -6.16 -4.23 -3.30
N VAL A 260 -5.36 -3.19 -3.41
CA VAL A 260 -5.35 -2.07 -2.45
C VAL A 260 -6.42 -1.08 -2.88
N ALA A 261 -7.35 -0.76 -1.98
CA ALA A 261 -8.51 0.03 -2.33
C ALA A 261 -9.00 0.92 -1.17
N GLN A 262 -9.59 2.06 -1.52
CA GLN A 262 -10.50 2.81 -0.65
C GLN A 262 -11.93 2.41 -0.99
N PHE A 263 -12.75 2.09 0.00
CA PHE A 263 -14.12 1.68 -0.28
C PHE A 263 -15.09 1.92 0.86
N THR A 264 -16.35 2.08 0.49
CA THR A 264 -17.51 2.07 1.39
C THR A 264 -18.45 0.95 0.99
N VAL A 265 -18.94 0.23 1.98
CA VAL A 265 -19.97 -0.81 1.82
C VAL A 265 -21.16 -0.45 2.70
N LEU A 266 -22.34 -0.38 2.11
CA LEU A 266 -23.60 -0.21 2.85
C LEU A 266 -24.67 -1.18 2.37
N GLY A 267 -25.65 -1.47 3.24
CA GLY A 267 -26.81 -2.27 2.88
C GLY A 267 -27.79 -1.49 2.01
N TRP A 268 -28.35 -2.14 0.99
CA TRP A 268 -29.37 -1.55 0.12
C TRP A 268 -30.66 -1.24 0.88
N THR A 269 -31.14 -2.20 1.69
CA THR A 269 -32.43 -2.08 2.35
C THR A 269 -32.38 -1.23 3.61
N ASP A 270 -31.33 -1.41 4.42
CA ASP A 270 -31.21 -0.76 5.73
C ASP A 270 -30.38 0.54 5.70
N GLY A 271 -29.63 0.79 4.61
CA GLY A 271 -28.75 1.96 4.48
C GLY A 271 -27.59 1.99 5.48
N VAL A 272 -27.37 0.89 6.23
CA VAL A 272 -26.34 0.84 7.27
C VAL A 272 -24.96 0.66 6.64
N VAL A 273 -24.02 1.57 6.98
CA VAL A 273 -22.62 1.45 6.57
C VAL A 273 -21.97 0.29 7.31
N ARG A 274 -21.45 -0.67 6.57
CA ARG A 274 -20.73 -1.85 7.08
C ARG A 274 -19.24 -1.57 7.20
N VAL A 275 -18.68 -0.88 6.19
CA VAL A 275 -17.27 -0.51 6.11
C VAL A 275 -17.16 0.86 5.44
N ASN A 276 -16.28 1.70 5.96
CA ASN A 276 -15.89 2.97 5.32
C ASN A 276 -14.41 3.24 5.57
N THR A 277 -13.56 3.01 4.57
CA THR A 277 -12.11 3.26 4.71
C THR A 277 -11.74 4.72 4.53
N TRP A 278 -12.59 5.54 3.90
CA TRP A 278 -12.35 6.98 3.77
C TRP A 278 -12.38 7.71 5.11
N GLU A 279 -13.13 7.22 6.10
CA GLU A 279 -13.19 7.81 7.43
C GLU A 279 -11.81 7.89 8.11
N THR A 280 -10.97 6.89 7.90
CA THR A 280 -9.58 6.87 8.40
C THR A 280 -8.57 7.37 7.38
N GLY A 281 -8.96 7.46 6.11
CA GLY A 281 -8.07 7.76 4.99
C GLY A 281 -7.05 6.66 4.68
N VAL A 282 -7.08 5.53 5.42
CA VAL A 282 -6.16 4.39 5.20
C VAL A 282 -6.83 3.39 4.28
N PRO A 283 -6.27 3.14 3.08
CA PRO A 283 -6.76 2.09 2.20
C PRO A 283 -6.69 0.71 2.85
N ALA A 284 -7.50 -0.23 2.39
CA ALA A 284 -7.46 -1.61 2.83
C ALA A 284 -7.10 -2.55 1.68
N VAL A 285 -6.65 -3.76 2.05
CA VAL A 285 -6.30 -4.81 1.09
C VAL A 285 -7.47 -5.77 0.94
N VAL A 286 -7.99 -5.90 -0.28
CA VAL A 286 -9.01 -6.88 -0.66
C VAL A 286 -8.31 -8.06 -1.35
N ASN A 287 -8.31 -9.21 -0.71
CA ASN A 287 -7.76 -10.44 -1.29
C ASN A 287 -8.84 -11.14 -2.12
N LEU A 288 -8.69 -11.17 -3.44
CA LEU A 288 -9.69 -11.73 -4.35
C LEU A 288 -9.89 -13.25 -4.21
N ASN A 289 -8.94 -13.97 -3.59
CA ASN A 289 -9.12 -15.39 -3.28
C ASN A 289 -10.12 -15.65 -2.14
N THR A 290 -10.35 -14.67 -1.27
CA THR A 290 -11.19 -14.79 -0.08
C THR A 290 -12.34 -13.78 -0.02
N ALA A 291 -12.37 -12.82 -0.92
CA ALA A 291 -13.42 -11.82 -1.01
C ALA A 291 -14.75 -12.46 -1.44
N MET A 292 -15.87 -11.78 -1.17
CA MET A 292 -17.18 -12.21 -1.64
C MET A 292 -17.19 -12.29 -3.18
N LYS A 293 -17.85 -13.32 -3.72
CA LYS A 293 -17.84 -13.62 -5.17
C LYS A 293 -18.28 -12.44 -6.03
N GLY A 294 -19.31 -11.72 -5.59
CA GLY A 294 -19.82 -10.56 -6.33
C GLY A 294 -18.79 -9.45 -6.46
N LEU A 295 -17.99 -9.20 -5.41
CA LEU A 295 -16.91 -8.22 -5.43
C LEU A 295 -15.75 -8.68 -6.32
N THR A 296 -15.32 -9.94 -6.19
CA THR A 296 -14.29 -10.52 -7.05
C THR A 296 -14.67 -10.40 -8.54
N ASN A 297 -15.89 -10.80 -8.90
CA ASN A 297 -16.38 -10.72 -10.27
C ASN A 297 -16.41 -9.28 -10.82
N ALA A 298 -16.68 -8.30 -9.95
CA ALA A 298 -16.73 -6.89 -10.35
C ALA A 298 -15.33 -6.25 -10.49
N LEU A 299 -14.33 -6.75 -9.76
CA LEU A 299 -12.98 -6.17 -9.73
C LEU A 299 -12.02 -6.77 -10.75
N VAL A 300 -12.18 -8.06 -11.10
CA VAL A 300 -11.35 -8.69 -12.13
C VAL A 300 -11.52 -7.94 -13.45
N ASP A 301 -10.44 -7.77 -14.19
CA ASP A 301 -10.33 -7.00 -15.44
C ASP A 301 -10.48 -5.48 -15.31
N GLN A 302 -10.76 -4.95 -14.12
CA GLN A 302 -10.70 -3.51 -13.88
C GLN A 302 -9.25 -3.04 -13.80
N LYS A 303 -9.07 -1.72 -13.92
CA LYS A 303 -7.73 -1.12 -13.89
C LYS A 303 -7.52 -0.29 -12.63
N VAL A 304 -6.31 -0.27 -12.13
CA VAL A 304 -5.87 0.67 -11.11
C VAL A 304 -6.14 2.11 -11.57
N GLY A 305 -6.61 2.94 -10.64
CA GLY A 305 -7.10 4.29 -10.90
C GLY A 305 -8.61 4.38 -11.17
N SER A 306 -9.32 3.24 -11.23
CA SER A 306 -10.78 3.22 -11.43
C SER A 306 -11.54 3.50 -10.12
N ARG A 307 -12.70 4.17 -10.25
CA ARG A 307 -13.77 4.20 -9.25
C ARG A 307 -14.98 3.47 -9.78
N LEU A 308 -15.48 2.53 -9.01
CA LEU A 308 -16.62 1.73 -9.36
C LEU A 308 -17.75 1.90 -8.33
N ALA A 309 -19.00 1.86 -8.81
CA ALA A 309 -20.16 1.67 -7.98
C ALA A 309 -20.76 0.30 -8.31
N ILE A 310 -20.88 -0.58 -7.31
CA ILE A 310 -21.19 -1.99 -7.49
C ILE A 310 -22.38 -2.35 -6.61
N THR A 311 -23.38 -3.06 -7.15
CA THR A 311 -24.39 -3.72 -6.34
C THR A 311 -24.14 -5.22 -6.33
N ILE A 312 -24.23 -5.84 -5.16
CA ILE A 312 -23.95 -7.26 -4.97
C ILE A 312 -25.16 -7.88 -4.26
N PRO A 313 -25.89 -8.81 -4.92
CA PRO A 313 -27.04 -9.47 -4.30
C PRO A 313 -26.58 -10.44 -3.18
N PRO A 314 -27.50 -10.83 -2.26
CA PRO A 314 -27.16 -11.61 -1.07
C PRO A 314 -26.47 -12.94 -1.36
N ASP A 315 -26.85 -13.63 -2.44
CA ASP A 315 -26.28 -14.92 -2.86
C ASP A 315 -24.80 -14.83 -3.29
N LEU A 316 -24.32 -13.64 -3.63
CA LEU A 316 -22.93 -13.34 -4.01
C LEU A 316 -22.22 -12.39 -3.04
N ALA A 317 -22.92 -11.96 -1.98
CA ALA A 317 -22.43 -11.13 -0.91
C ALA A 317 -22.17 -11.94 0.38
N ALA A 318 -21.68 -11.28 1.42
CA ALA A 318 -21.67 -11.81 2.78
C ALA A 318 -22.84 -11.17 3.55
N GLY A 319 -23.93 -11.91 3.77
CA GLY A 319 -25.10 -11.44 4.51
C GLY A 319 -26.40 -11.60 3.76
N ASP A 320 -27.48 -11.04 4.32
CA ASP A 320 -28.87 -11.24 3.85
C ASP A 320 -29.40 -10.05 3.04
N ASP A 321 -28.65 -8.95 2.93
CA ASP A 321 -29.02 -7.76 2.18
C ASP A 321 -28.17 -7.60 0.92
N THR A 322 -28.72 -6.95 -0.10
CA THR A 322 -27.94 -6.49 -1.24
C THR A 322 -27.00 -5.40 -0.77
N LEU A 323 -25.72 -5.48 -1.18
CA LEU A 323 -24.71 -4.49 -0.82
C LEU A 323 -24.52 -3.46 -1.93
N CYS A 324 -24.43 -2.20 -1.52
CA CYS A 324 -23.93 -1.09 -2.32
C CYS A 324 -22.45 -0.88 -1.97
N VAL A 325 -21.58 -0.96 -2.95
CA VAL A 325 -20.13 -0.77 -2.78
C VAL A 325 -19.67 0.35 -3.69
N VAL A 326 -18.99 1.34 -3.13
CA VAL A 326 -18.20 2.31 -3.91
C VAL A 326 -16.74 2.07 -3.60
N ILE A 327 -15.92 1.85 -4.61
CA ILE A 327 -14.53 1.42 -4.45
C ILE A 327 -13.60 2.12 -5.44
N ASP A 328 -12.49 2.66 -4.92
CA ASP A 328 -11.34 3.16 -5.68
C ASP A 328 -10.26 2.09 -5.71
N ILE A 329 -9.84 1.67 -6.87
CA ILE A 329 -8.76 0.71 -7.07
C ILE A 329 -7.44 1.47 -7.14
N LEU A 330 -6.61 1.36 -6.09
CA LEU A 330 -5.39 2.16 -5.93
C LEU A 330 -4.11 1.42 -6.32
N GLY A 331 -4.14 0.08 -6.19
CA GLY A 331 -3.01 -0.77 -6.53
C GLY A 331 -3.43 -2.23 -6.62
N THR A 332 -2.58 -3.06 -7.23
CA THR A 332 -2.80 -4.51 -7.30
C THR A 332 -1.45 -5.23 -7.29
N GLU A 333 -1.38 -6.32 -6.56
CA GLU A 333 -0.23 -7.22 -6.50
C GLU A 333 -0.69 -8.69 -6.59
N PRO A 334 0.17 -9.61 -7.04
CA PRO A 334 -0.20 -11.02 -7.06
C PRO A 334 -0.59 -11.50 -5.66
N GLY A 335 -1.65 -12.27 -5.57
CA GLY A 335 -1.97 -13.00 -4.35
C GLY A 335 -0.84 -13.98 -4.03
N THR A 336 -0.47 -14.08 -2.75
CA THR A 336 0.40 -15.17 -2.32
C THR A 336 -0.37 -16.48 -2.53
N SER A 337 0.01 -17.26 -3.53
CA SER A 337 -0.46 -18.64 -3.62
C SER A 337 0.07 -19.37 -2.39
N THR A 338 -0.82 -19.88 -1.55
CA THR A 338 -0.50 -20.93 -0.57
C THR A 338 -0.19 -22.22 -1.36
N ALA A 339 0.90 -22.21 -2.10
CA ALA A 339 1.47 -23.42 -2.67
C ALA A 339 2.29 -24.11 -1.57
N GLY A 340 1.65 -24.98 -0.80
CA GLY A 340 2.36 -25.73 0.21
C GLY A 340 1.45 -26.45 1.20
N ASP A 341 0.57 -27.34 0.73
CA ASP A 341 0.22 -28.54 1.51
C ASP A 341 -0.56 -29.56 0.64
N ASN A 342 0.08 -30.08 -0.38
CA ASN A 342 -0.31 -31.35 -0.97
C ASN A 342 0.92 -32.03 -1.57
N ALA A 343 1.87 -32.40 -0.69
CA ALA A 343 2.77 -33.50 -1.02
C ALA A 343 2.01 -34.79 -0.70
N PRO A 344 1.78 -35.69 -1.65
CA PRO A 344 1.25 -37.01 -1.35
C PRO A 344 2.29 -37.76 -0.50
N GLN A 345 1.89 -38.08 0.73
CA GLN A 345 2.64 -39.03 1.54
C GLN A 345 2.48 -40.41 0.89
N SER A 346 3.54 -40.88 0.24
CA SER A 346 3.74 -42.26 -0.18
C SER A 346 4.38 -43.08 0.95
#